data_73aa0395c47a73b17c6b5bba73c226c7
#
_entry.id   73aa0395c47a73b17c6b5bba73c226c7
#
_cell.length_a   1.000
_cell.length_b   1.000
_cell.length_c   1.000
_cell.angle_alpha   90.00
_cell.angle_beta   90.00
_cell.angle_gamma   90.00
#
_symmetry.space_group_name_H-M   'P 1'
#
loop_
_entity.id
_entity.type
_entity.pdbx_description
1 polymer ?
#
loop_
_entity_poly.entity_id
_entity_poly.type
_entity_poly.pdbx_seq_one_letter_code
_entity_poly.pdbx_strand_id
1 'polypeptide(L)'
;MTGGRGPFGIGRGVSGHTLFGKRAAGRKPAAAGGRHGAFQGKSPAGQKFFGGGFCGWYFKCQGPGGSLALIPAVHAGGGSLQLITEGESRNVPFAAGQCAVSAARPRAALGQNLFCERGLRLAVDAPGLAASGEVRFGPLSPPAWDVMGPFCAVPFLQCRHRVASMAHSLSGRLVVNGRVFDFDGGRGYIEGDRGRSFPSDYLWTQCLFEGGSLMLAAAQVPLGPAAFRGVIALVRLGEKEWRLASDLGARVTALGGGGVTVRQGDLCLSARRLGGPGRALRAPAAGVMERTVRENLSCPAAYRLTKGGRVLLDLTAENASFEYEYP
;
A
#
# COMPACT_ATOMS: atom_id res chain seq x y z
N MET A 1 70.06 3.84 -11.54
CA MET A 1 70.31 3.53 -12.96
C MET A 1 68.99 3.88 -13.65
N THR A 2 69.01 5.04 -14.21
CA THR A 2 68.92 5.43 -15.64
C THR A 2 67.54 5.06 -16.23
N GLY A 3 66.67 5.90 -16.67
CA GLY A 3 66.87 7.19 -17.31
C GLY A 3 66.06 7.21 -18.60
N GLY A 4 65.48 8.36 -18.92
CA GLY A 4 65.17 8.84 -20.23
C GLY A 4 63.69 9.18 -20.48
N ARG A 5 63.25 10.38 -20.29
CA ARG A 5 63.22 11.65 -21.05
C ARG A 5 62.56 11.54 -22.45
N GLY A 6 61.51 12.29 -22.61
CA GLY A 6 60.69 12.86 -23.66
C GLY A 6 61.46 13.29 -24.95
N PRO A 7 61.06 14.25 -25.81
CA PRO A 7 60.08 15.36 -25.64
C PRO A 7 59.31 15.79 -26.95
N PHE A 8 58.46 16.83 -26.80
CA PHE A 8 58.15 17.95 -27.76
C PHE A 8 57.56 17.70 -29.16
N GLY A 9 56.45 18.42 -29.42
CA GLY A 9 56.04 18.82 -30.76
C GLY A 9 54.98 19.93 -30.69
N ILE A 10 55.40 21.17 -30.91
CA ILE A 10 54.70 22.43 -30.98
C ILE A 10 54.22 22.63 -32.44
N GLY A 11 53.01 23.19 -32.61
CA GLY A 11 52.55 23.66 -33.92
C GLY A 11 51.34 24.60 -33.81
N ARG A 12 51.63 25.87 -33.78
CA ARG A 12 50.90 27.10 -34.16
C ARG A 12 50.03 26.86 -35.42
N GLY A 13 48.94 27.52 -35.75
CA GLY A 13 48.41 28.81 -35.37
C GLY A 13 47.45 29.32 -36.44
N VAL A 14 46.72 30.36 -36.09
CA VAL A 14 46.30 31.51 -36.93
C VAL A 14 44.89 31.54 -37.53
N SER A 15 44.14 32.51 -37.02
CA SER A 15 43.17 33.49 -37.60
C SER A 15 41.98 32.97 -38.41
N GLY A 16 40.79 33.28 -38.05
CA GLY A 16 40.16 34.61 -38.02
C GLY A 16 39.12 34.69 -39.12
N HIS A 17 37.87 34.91 -38.78
CA HIS A 17 37.03 35.93 -39.37
C HIS A 17 35.61 35.92 -38.75
N THR A 18 35.30 37.06 -38.20
CA THR A 18 33.97 37.56 -37.79
C THR A 18 33.04 37.60 -38.99
N LEU A 19 31.79 37.13 -38.83
CA LEU A 19 30.66 37.72 -39.55
C LEU A 19 29.35 37.57 -38.81
N PHE A 20 28.74 38.69 -38.66
CA PHE A 20 27.46 39.09 -38.12
C PHE A 20 26.26 38.15 -38.36
N GLY A 21 25.46 37.95 -37.28
CA GLY A 21 24.06 38.33 -37.24
C GLY A 21 23.02 37.39 -37.80
N LYS A 22 22.22 36.85 -36.90
CA LYS A 22 20.77 37.03 -36.96
C LYS A 22 20.14 36.50 -35.63
N ARG A 23 19.47 37.40 -34.92
CA ARG A 23 18.58 37.08 -33.80
C ARG A 23 17.52 36.10 -34.29
N ALA A 24 17.50 34.90 -33.71
CA ALA A 24 16.32 34.02 -33.81
C ALA A 24 15.49 34.21 -32.53
N ALA A 25 14.25 34.59 -32.75
CA ALA A 25 13.24 34.85 -31.76
C ALA A 25 13.02 33.65 -30.85
N GLY A 26 12.88 33.95 -29.53
CA GLY A 26 12.58 32.96 -28.50
C GLY A 26 11.30 32.18 -28.82
N ARG A 27 11.44 30.90 -29.01
CA ARG A 27 10.34 29.94 -28.89
C ARG A 27 10.08 29.72 -27.40
N LYS A 28 8.93 30.20 -26.93
CA LYS A 28 8.34 29.77 -25.64
C LYS A 28 8.26 28.24 -25.65
N PRO A 29 8.62 27.54 -24.57
CA PRO A 29 8.35 26.11 -24.47
C PRO A 29 6.82 25.90 -24.52
N ALA A 30 6.37 25.13 -25.48
CA ALA A 30 4.99 24.68 -25.57
C ALA A 30 4.66 23.92 -24.28
N ALA A 31 3.67 24.41 -23.56
CA ALA A 31 3.04 23.68 -22.47
C ALA A 31 2.52 22.36 -23.07
N ALA A 32 3.12 21.25 -22.67
CA ALA A 32 2.61 19.92 -22.97
C ALA A 32 1.27 19.76 -22.23
N GLY A 33 0.20 20.19 -22.88
CA GLY A 33 -1.17 19.93 -22.50
C GLY A 33 -1.45 18.44 -22.70
N GLY A 34 -0.96 17.60 -21.79
CA GLY A 34 -1.43 16.25 -21.64
C GLY A 34 -2.91 16.30 -21.32
N ARG A 35 -3.73 15.84 -22.25
CA ARG A 35 -5.18 15.66 -22.03
C ARG A 35 -5.31 14.75 -20.80
N HIS A 36 -5.56 15.35 -19.66
CA HIS A 36 -6.05 14.67 -18.47
C HIS A 36 -7.39 14.06 -18.89
N GLY A 37 -7.42 12.74 -19.07
CA GLY A 37 -8.67 12.01 -19.13
C GLY A 37 -9.35 12.27 -17.80
N ALA A 38 -10.15 13.34 -17.75
CA ALA A 38 -10.92 13.70 -16.58
C ALA A 38 -11.71 12.47 -16.16
N PHE A 39 -11.62 12.13 -14.91
CA PHE A 39 -12.50 11.19 -14.22
C PHE A 39 -13.91 11.82 -14.21
N GLN A 40 -14.55 11.87 -15.38
CA GLN A 40 -15.97 12.15 -15.53
C GLN A 40 -16.74 10.83 -15.35
N GLY A 41 -16.57 10.22 -14.18
CA GLY A 41 -17.53 9.27 -13.68
C GLY A 41 -18.65 10.09 -13.03
N LYS A 42 -19.87 10.05 -13.59
CA LYS A 42 -21.08 10.37 -12.82
C LYS A 42 -20.91 9.68 -11.48
N SER A 43 -21.00 10.44 -10.36
CA SER A 43 -21.10 9.83 -9.03
C SER A 43 -22.08 8.67 -9.14
N PRO A 44 -21.68 7.42 -8.88
CA PRO A 44 -22.65 6.35 -8.83
C PRO A 44 -23.64 6.79 -7.75
N ALA A 45 -24.89 6.98 -8.16
CA ALA A 45 -25.99 7.35 -7.27
C ALA A 45 -25.89 6.44 -6.06
N GLY A 46 -25.73 7.04 -4.88
CA GLY A 46 -25.29 6.47 -3.62
C GLY A 46 -25.47 4.96 -3.56
N GLN A 47 -24.39 4.23 -3.56
CA GLN A 47 -24.43 2.80 -3.27
C GLN A 47 -24.94 2.67 -1.84
N LYS A 48 -26.27 2.51 -1.69
CA LYS A 48 -26.88 2.24 -0.38
C LYS A 48 -26.31 0.90 0.06
N PHE A 49 -25.34 0.93 0.98
CA PHE A 49 -24.94 -0.27 1.70
C PHE A 49 -26.13 -0.72 2.53
N PHE A 50 -26.98 -1.57 1.96
CA PHE A 50 -28.09 -2.18 2.65
C PHE A 50 -27.54 -2.97 3.82
N GLY A 51 -27.77 -2.52 5.05
CA GLY A 51 -27.51 -3.26 6.27
C GLY A 51 -26.23 -2.92 7.04
N GLY A 52 -25.73 -1.67 7.01
CA GLY A 52 -24.67 -1.23 7.93
C GLY A 52 -23.30 -1.91 7.69
N GLY A 53 -22.75 -1.75 6.49
CA GLY A 53 -21.43 -2.25 6.13
C GLY A 53 -20.41 -1.15 5.89
N PHE A 54 -19.18 -1.55 5.60
CA PHE A 54 -18.09 -0.69 5.16
C PHE A 54 -17.44 -1.22 3.87
N CYS A 55 -16.77 -0.34 3.14
CA CYS A 55 -15.90 -0.69 2.03
C CYS A 55 -14.77 0.33 1.97
N GLY A 56 -13.52 -0.13 1.94
CA GLY A 56 -12.35 0.72 1.86
C GLY A 56 -11.20 0.06 1.09
N TRP A 57 -10.24 0.89 0.72
CA TRP A 57 -9.00 0.49 0.09
C TRP A 57 -7.82 1.07 0.86
N TYR A 58 -6.78 0.29 1.02
CA TYR A 58 -5.51 0.66 1.63
C TYR A 58 -4.48 0.85 0.52
N PHE A 59 -3.98 2.06 0.36
CA PHE A 59 -2.93 2.42 -0.58
C PHE A 59 -1.67 2.75 0.20
N LYS A 60 -0.68 1.86 0.19
CA LYS A 60 0.64 2.13 0.77
C LYS A 60 1.58 2.62 -0.31
N CYS A 61 2.26 3.72 -0.03
CA CYS A 61 3.35 4.28 -0.82
C CYS A 61 4.62 4.32 0.04
N GLN A 62 5.69 3.72 -0.45
CA GLN A 62 7.00 3.68 0.21
C GLN A 62 8.06 4.16 -0.78
N GLY A 63 8.84 5.16 -0.39
CA GLY A 63 9.87 5.76 -1.23
C GLY A 63 10.98 6.38 -0.41
N PRO A 64 11.95 7.06 -1.08
CA PRO A 64 13.06 7.74 -0.41
C PRO A 64 12.60 8.79 0.62
N GLY A 65 11.43 9.40 0.40
CA GLY A 65 10.84 10.40 1.31
C GLY A 65 10.17 9.80 2.55
N GLY A 66 10.09 8.48 2.68
CA GLY A 66 9.43 7.75 3.76
C GLY A 66 8.23 6.93 3.29
N SER A 67 7.42 6.48 4.26
CA SER A 67 6.22 5.68 4.00
C SER A 67 4.96 6.48 4.33
N LEU A 68 3.92 6.27 3.52
CA LEU A 68 2.60 6.85 3.71
C LEU A 68 1.53 5.86 3.29
N ALA A 69 0.47 5.72 4.08
CA ALA A 69 -0.72 4.96 3.72
C ALA A 69 -1.96 5.86 3.71
N LEU A 70 -2.86 5.56 2.78
CA LEU A 70 -4.11 6.27 2.57
C LEU A 70 -5.25 5.26 2.51
N ILE A 71 -6.28 5.49 3.32
CA ILE A 71 -7.43 4.60 3.41
C ILE A 71 -8.71 5.37 3.09
N PRO A 72 -9.07 5.53 1.78
CA PRO A 72 -10.40 5.99 1.41
C PRO A 72 -11.43 4.90 1.70
N ALA A 73 -12.46 5.22 2.49
CA ALA A 73 -13.50 4.27 2.87
C ALA A 73 -14.88 4.92 2.90
N VAL A 74 -15.92 4.10 2.71
CA VAL A 74 -17.34 4.43 2.97
C VAL A 74 -17.90 3.49 4.01
N HIS A 75 -18.80 3.99 4.84
CA HIS A 75 -19.44 3.27 5.95
C HIS A 75 -20.83 3.87 6.21
N ALA A 76 -21.56 3.33 7.18
CA ALA A 76 -22.93 3.76 7.48
C ALA A 76 -23.06 5.27 7.79
N GLY A 77 -22.04 5.89 8.38
CA GLY A 77 -22.00 7.31 8.73
C GLY A 77 -21.49 8.25 7.63
N GLY A 78 -21.20 7.76 6.41
CA GLY A 78 -20.63 8.57 5.32
C GLY A 78 -19.34 7.99 4.76
N GLY A 79 -18.32 8.81 4.60
CA GLY A 79 -17.00 8.38 4.19
C GLY A 79 -15.90 8.94 5.06
N SER A 80 -14.72 8.37 4.94
CA SER A 80 -13.52 8.87 5.59
C SER A 80 -12.27 8.62 4.76
N LEU A 81 -11.33 9.53 4.85
CA LEU A 81 -9.96 9.32 4.38
C LEU A 81 -9.04 9.29 5.59
N GLN A 82 -8.45 8.13 5.88
CA GLN A 82 -7.38 8.06 6.86
C GLN A 82 -6.05 8.22 6.14
N LEU A 83 -5.20 9.06 6.69
CA LEU A 83 -3.83 9.29 6.27
C LEU A 83 -2.91 8.87 7.40
N ILE A 84 -1.98 7.98 7.12
CA ILE A 84 -1.05 7.41 8.08
C ILE A 84 0.36 7.68 7.59
N THR A 85 1.19 8.25 8.44
CA THR A 85 2.63 8.38 8.25
C THR A 85 3.36 7.64 9.37
N GLU A 86 4.68 7.58 9.32
CA GLU A 86 5.48 7.05 10.44
C GLU A 86 5.25 7.85 11.75
N GLY A 87 4.91 9.13 11.63
CA GLY A 87 4.76 10.09 12.75
C GLY A 87 3.34 10.25 13.26
N GLU A 88 2.31 10.13 12.42
CA GLU A 88 0.93 10.43 12.78
C GLU A 88 -0.10 9.64 11.99
N SER A 89 -1.31 9.56 12.56
CA SER A 89 -2.51 9.07 11.87
C SER A 89 -3.60 10.14 11.99
N ARG A 90 -4.21 10.49 10.86
CA ARG A 90 -5.29 11.48 10.75
C ARG A 90 -6.49 10.89 10.03
N ASN A 91 -7.67 11.25 10.48
CA ASN A 91 -8.92 10.83 9.87
C ASN A 91 -9.73 12.07 9.44
N VAL A 92 -10.07 12.15 8.17
CA VAL A 92 -10.88 13.24 7.59
C VAL A 92 -12.24 12.65 7.21
N PRO A 93 -13.33 13.09 7.86
CA PRO A 93 -14.68 12.65 7.51
C PRO A 93 -15.19 13.37 6.26
N PHE A 94 -16.05 12.68 5.50
CA PHE A 94 -16.77 13.23 4.34
C PHE A 94 -18.25 12.86 4.41
N ALA A 95 -19.11 13.77 4.00
CA ALA A 95 -20.54 13.48 3.86
C ALA A 95 -20.77 12.39 2.79
N ALA A 96 -21.79 11.58 2.96
CA ALA A 96 -22.09 10.45 2.07
C ALA A 96 -22.18 10.84 0.59
N GLY A 97 -22.74 12.01 0.29
CA GLY A 97 -22.86 12.53 -1.08
C GLY A 97 -21.52 12.95 -1.73
N GLN A 98 -20.45 13.05 -0.95
CA GLN A 98 -19.10 13.40 -1.42
C GLN A 98 -18.22 12.17 -1.64
N CYS A 99 -18.73 10.95 -1.41
CA CYS A 99 -17.96 9.73 -1.38
C CYS A 99 -18.44 8.72 -2.40
N ALA A 100 -17.49 8.12 -3.11
CA ALA A 100 -17.71 6.96 -3.95
C ALA A 100 -16.53 6.01 -3.80
N VAL A 101 -16.77 4.78 -3.37
CA VAL A 101 -15.73 3.73 -3.24
C VAL A 101 -16.22 2.49 -3.97
N SER A 102 -15.43 1.98 -4.88
CA SER A 102 -15.73 0.75 -5.63
C SER A 102 -15.38 -0.48 -4.79
N ALA A 103 -16.32 -1.41 -4.65
CA ALA A 103 -16.06 -2.69 -4.00
C ALA A 103 -15.31 -3.70 -4.89
N ALA A 104 -15.21 -3.41 -6.20
CA ALA A 104 -14.62 -4.34 -7.16
C ALA A 104 -13.19 -3.98 -7.58
N ARG A 105 -12.82 -2.71 -7.54
CA ARG A 105 -11.54 -2.20 -8.03
C ARG A 105 -10.99 -1.16 -7.07
N PRO A 106 -9.68 -0.94 -6.99
CA PRO A 106 -9.08 0.08 -6.13
C PRO A 106 -9.36 1.48 -6.68
N ARG A 107 -10.63 1.90 -6.58
CA ARG A 107 -11.13 3.21 -7.00
C ARG A 107 -11.92 3.84 -5.90
N ALA A 108 -11.59 5.09 -5.60
CA ALA A 108 -12.33 5.90 -4.66
C ALA A 108 -12.27 7.38 -5.06
N ALA A 109 -13.33 8.10 -4.70
CA ALA A 109 -13.40 9.55 -4.75
C ALA A 109 -14.01 10.04 -3.44
N LEU A 110 -13.32 10.94 -2.73
CA LEU A 110 -13.78 11.58 -1.50
C LEU A 110 -13.51 13.09 -1.61
N GLY A 111 -14.56 13.88 -1.84
CA GLY A 111 -14.40 15.27 -2.20
C GLY A 111 -13.54 15.41 -3.48
N GLN A 112 -12.41 16.10 -3.36
CA GLN A 112 -11.46 16.29 -4.47
C GLN A 112 -10.35 15.23 -4.50
N ASN A 113 -10.32 14.31 -3.53
CA ASN A 113 -9.31 13.27 -3.47
C ASN A 113 -9.71 12.09 -4.36
N LEU A 114 -8.79 11.66 -5.22
CA LEU A 114 -9.03 10.61 -6.22
C LEU A 114 -8.02 9.48 -6.07
N PHE A 115 -8.51 8.25 -6.19
CA PHE A 115 -7.72 7.03 -6.12
C PHE A 115 -8.13 6.10 -7.25
N CYS A 116 -7.17 5.52 -7.96
CA CYS A 116 -7.44 4.51 -8.97
C CYS A 116 -6.23 3.60 -9.19
N GLU A 117 -6.37 2.63 -10.10
CA GLU A 117 -5.33 1.67 -10.45
C GLU A 117 -4.07 2.30 -11.06
N ARG A 118 -4.14 3.57 -11.51
CA ARG A 118 -3.04 4.28 -12.16
C ARG A 118 -2.40 5.34 -11.28
N GLY A 119 -2.94 5.58 -10.07
CA GLY A 119 -2.41 6.57 -9.15
C GLY A 119 -3.45 7.17 -8.24
N LEU A 120 -3.02 8.15 -7.50
CA LEU A 120 -3.85 8.92 -6.59
C LEU A 120 -3.52 10.43 -6.68
N ARG A 121 -4.50 11.24 -6.32
CA ARG A 121 -4.38 12.69 -6.13
C ARG A 121 -5.00 13.07 -4.80
N LEU A 122 -4.25 13.84 -4.02
CA LEU A 122 -4.74 14.43 -2.78
C LEU A 122 -5.00 15.93 -2.95
N ALA A 123 -6.05 16.40 -2.30
CA ALA A 123 -6.41 17.80 -2.11
C ALA A 123 -7.18 17.89 -0.78
N VAL A 124 -6.49 17.68 0.32
CA VAL A 124 -7.03 17.74 1.68
C VAL A 124 -6.67 19.07 2.30
N ASP A 125 -7.68 19.76 2.81
CA ASP A 125 -7.54 20.93 3.66
C ASP A 125 -8.56 20.79 4.79
N ALA A 126 -8.08 20.31 5.94
CA ALA A 126 -8.90 20.01 7.12
C ALA A 126 -8.16 20.45 8.39
N PRO A 127 -8.85 20.67 9.51
CA PRO A 127 -8.22 21.04 10.76
C PRO A 127 -7.07 20.12 11.15
N GLY A 128 -5.83 20.65 11.16
CA GLY A 128 -4.61 19.93 11.50
C GLY A 128 -4.09 18.98 10.42
N LEU A 129 -4.65 19.03 9.20
CA LEU A 129 -4.15 18.25 8.07
C LEU A 129 -4.30 19.00 6.75
N ALA A 130 -3.19 19.43 6.17
CA ALA A 130 -3.09 19.88 4.79
C ALA A 130 -2.30 18.84 3.99
N ALA A 131 -2.91 18.23 2.96
CA ALA A 131 -2.22 17.25 2.13
C ALA A 131 -2.59 17.43 0.65
N SER A 132 -1.57 17.48 -0.23
CA SER A 132 -1.75 17.69 -1.65
C SER A 132 -0.68 17.01 -2.48
N GLY A 133 -0.97 16.80 -3.76
CA GLY A 133 -0.06 16.24 -4.73
C GLY A 133 -0.60 15.03 -5.46
N GLU A 134 0.24 14.42 -6.27
CA GLU A 134 -0.11 13.28 -7.10
C GLU A 134 0.97 12.21 -7.06
N VAL A 135 0.56 10.94 -7.03
CA VAL A 135 1.43 9.79 -7.22
C VAL A 135 0.87 8.92 -8.33
N ARG A 136 1.72 8.59 -9.29
CA ARG A 136 1.41 7.68 -10.39
C ARG A 136 1.88 6.28 -10.06
N PHE A 137 1.09 5.30 -10.44
CA PHE A 137 1.38 3.88 -10.27
C PHE A 137 1.79 3.27 -11.60
N GLY A 138 2.84 2.49 -11.59
CA GLY A 138 3.17 1.57 -12.68
C GLY A 138 2.16 0.42 -12.75
N PRO A 139 2.40 -0.57 -13.61
CA PRO A 139 1.54 -1.74 -13.72
C PRO A 139 1.33 -2.41 -12.37
N LEU A 140 0.08 -2.63 -11.99
CA LEU A 140 -0.26 -3.34 -10.77
C LEU A 140 0.14 -4.81 -10.89
N SER A 141 0.51 -5.40 -9.79
CA SER A 141 0.96 -6.79 -9.66
C SER A 141 -0.01 -7.57 -8.77
N PRO A 142 -1.21 -7.94 -9.27
CA PRO A 142 -2.19 -8.68 -8.49
C PRO A 142 -1.69 -10.08 -8.16
N PRO A 143 -2.20 -10.72 -7.09
CA PRO A 143 -2.03 -12.15 -6.86
C PRO A 143 -2.55 -12.98 -8.03
N ALA A 144 -1.96 -14.18 -8.24
CA ALA A 144 -2.43 -15.10 -9.24
C ALA A 144 -3.87 -15.60 -8.98
N TRP A 145 -4.27 -15.62 -7.70
CA TRP A 145 -5.60 -16.07 -7.24
C TRP A 145 -6.16 -15.12 -6.20
N ASP A 146 -7.49 -15.13 -6.02
CA ASP A 146 -8.11 -14.40 -4.91
C ASP A 146 -7.52 -14.90 -3.59
N VAL A 147 -7.08 -13.98 -2.73
CA VAL A 147 -6.43 -14.32 -1.45
C VAL A 147 -7.36 -15.07 -0.51
N MET A 148 -8.67 -14.82 -0.60
CA MET A 148 -9.70 -15.52 0.16
C MET A 148 -10.02 -16.91 -0.40
N GLY A 149 -9.57 -17.24 -1.63
CA GLY A 149 -9.90 -18.50 -2.28
C GLY A 149 -11.41 -18.77 -2.32
N PRO A 150 -11.87 -19.99 -2.04
CA PRO A 150 -13.29 -20.32 -2.04
C PRO A 150 -14.10 -19.58 -0.98
N PHE A 151 -13.47 -19.04 0.07
CA PHE A 151 -14.16 -18.23 1.07
C PHE A 151 -14.72 -16.92 0.51
N CYS A 152 -14.23 -16.43 -0.65
CA CYS A 152 -14.82 -15.27 -1.32
C CYS A 152 -16.30 -15.49 -1.71
N ALA A 153 -16.75 -16.74 -1.87
CA ALA A 153 -18.12 -17.12 -2.18
C ALA A 153 -19.01 -17.33 -0.93
N VAL A 154 -18.42 -17.42 0.27
CA VAL A 154 -19.19 -17.66 1.50
C VAL A 154 -20.05 -16.40 1.81
N PRO A 155 -21.38 -16.53 1.90
CA PRO A 155 -22.22 -15.41 2.26
C PRO A 155 -22.00 -15.03 3.75
N PHE A 156 -22.29 -13.77 4.08
CA PHE A 156 -22.27 -13.24 5.46
C PHE A 156 -20.92 -13.27 6.19
N LEU A 157 -19.79 -13.42 5.48
CA LEU A 157 -18.49 -13.20 6.10
C LEU A 157 -18.42 -11.80 6.70
N GLN A 158 -17.88 -11.74 7.91
CA GLN A 158 -17.72 -10.50 8.66
C GLN A 158 -16.88 -9.47 7.91
N CYS A 159 -15.79 -9.95 7.27
CA CYS A 159 -14.89 -9.17 6.44
C CYS A 159 -14.46 -9.97 5.21
N ARG A 160 -14.37 -9.32 4.06
CA ARG A 160 -13.78 -9.86 2.84
C ARG A 160 -12.56 -9.04 2.49
N HIS A 161 -11.43 -9.70 2.46
CA HIS A 161 -10.14 -9.12 2.14
C HIS A 161 -9.77 -9.35 0.67
N ARG A 162 -9.12 -8.39 0.04
CA ARG A 162 -8.65 -8.47 -1.34
C ARG A 162 -7.32 -7.74 -1.48
N VAL A 163 -6.38 -8.35 -2.18
CA VAL A 163 -5.15 -7.69 -2.60
C VAL A 163 -5.26 -7.32 -4.08
N ALA A 164 -5.10 -6.05 -4.41
CA ALA A 164 -5.13 -5.56 -5.78
C ALA A 164 -3.73 -5.45 -6.40
N SER A 165 -2.71 -5.24 -5.57
CA SER A 165 -1.31 -5.22 -6.02
C SER A 165 -0.36 -5.58 -4.89
N MET A 166 0.43 -6.62 -5.10
CA MET A 166 1.49 -7.05 -4.18
C MET A 166 2.70 -6.10 -4.21
N ALA A 167 2.95 -5.47 -5.35
CA ALA A 167 3.97 -4.45 -5.53
C ALA A 167 3.76 -3.74 -6.88
N HIS A 168 4.01 -2.44 -6.94
CA HIS A 168 4.07 -1.66 -8.17
C HIS A 168 5.03 -0.49 -8.00
N SER A 169 5.57 0.03 -9.09
CA SER A 169 6.42 1.21 -9.04
C SER A 169 5.61 2.47 -8.80
N LEU A 170 6.24 3.45 -8.16
CA LEU A 170 5.67 4.75 -7.87
C LEU A 170 6.48 5.84 -8.54
N SER A 171 5.82 6.95 -8.90
CA SER A 171 6.46 8.21 -9.26
C SER A 171 5.57 9.39 -8.88
N GLY A 172 6.20 10.49 -8.46
CA GLY A 172 5.54 11.69 -8.01
C GLY A 172 5.73 11.96 -6.53
N ARG A 173 5.02 12.94 -6.02
CA ARG A 173 5.20 13.40 -4.63
C ARG A 173 3.89 13.84 -3.99
N LEU A 174 3.86 13.75 -2.67
CA LEU A 174 2.82 14.32 -1.83
C LEU A 174 3.45 15.27 -0.81
N VAL A 175 2.73 16.32 -0.49
CA VAL A 175 3.09 17.22 0.60
C VAL A 175 2.04 17.04 1.70
N VAL A 176 2.47 16.73 2.90
CA VAL A 176 1.60 16.54 4.08
C VAL A 176 2.11 17.45 5.18
N ASN A 177 1.32 18.41 5.60
CA ASN A 177 1.68 19.41 6.63
C ASN A 177 3.05 20.07 6.37
N GLY A 178 3.35 20.37 5.09
CA GLY A 178 4.63 20.96 4.67
C GLY A 178 5.78 19.96 4.47
N ARG A 179 5.67 18.71 4.96
CA ARG A 179 6.66 17.65 4.69
C ARG A 179 6.43 17.07 3.29
N VAL A 180 7.49 17.00 2.50
CA VAL A 180 7.49 16.39 1.18
C VAL A 180 7.78 14.88 1.31
N PHE A 181 6.90 14.07 0.75
CA PHE A 181 7.10 12.64 0.53
C PHE A 181 7.38 12.42 -0.95
N ASP A 182 8.62 12.09 -1.28
CA ASP A 182 9.04 11.77 -2.63
C ASP A 182 8.92 10.26 -2.85
N PHE A 183 8.22 9.87 -3.91
CA PHE A 183 7.98 8.49 -4.29
C PHE A 183 8.61 8.10 -5.63
N ASP A 184 9.45 8.95 -6.22
CA ASP A 184 10.16 8.59 -7.45
C ASP A 184 11.10 7.42 -7.19
N GLY A 185 10.94 6.34 -7.98
CA GLY A 185 11.63 5.07 -7.76
C GLY A 185 11.09 4.25 -6.58
N GLY A 186 10.04 4.71 -5.92
CA GLY A 186 9.39 4.02 -4.81
C GLY A 186 8.55 2.83 -5.23
N ARG A 187 7.97 2.15 -4.25
CA ARG A 187 7.11 0.98 -4.43
C ARG A 187 5.82 1.14 -3.65
N GLY A 188 4.70 0.66 -4.23
CA GLY A 188 3.38 0.69 -3.62
C GLY A 188 2.78 -0.70 -3.43
N TYR A 189 1.80 -0.76 -2.53
CA TYR A 189 0.97 -1.92 -2.25
C TYR A 189 -0.49 -1.47 -2.17
N ILE A 190 -1.43 -2.30 -2.63
CA ILE A 190 -2.86 -1.99 -2.56
C ILE A 190 -3.63 -3.22 -2.13
N GLU A 191 -4.42 -3.06 -1.08
CA GLU A 191 -5.43 -4.03 -0.65
C GLU A 191 -6.75 -3.34 -0.35
N GLY A 192 -7.80 -4.10 -0.09
CA GLY A 192 -9.09 -3.55 0.27
C GLY A 192 -9.94 -4.52 1.05
N ASP A 193 -10.75 -3.96 1.91
CA ASP A 193 -11.66 -4.67 2.79
C ASP A 193 -13.09 -4.19 2.61
N ARG A 194 -14.01 -5.14 2.73
CA ARG A 194 -15.45 -4.84 2.78
C ARG A 194 -16.17 -5.83 3.68
N GLY A 195 -17.17 -5.34 4.38
CA GLY A 195 -17.93 -6.20 5.30
C GLY A 195 -18.69 -5.40 6.32
N ARG A 196 -18.89 -5.98 7.50
CA ARG A 196 -19.55 -5.32 8.64
C ARG A 196 -18.55 -4.87 9.69
N SER A 197 -17.52 -5.66 9.95
CA SER A 197 -16.51 -5.39 10.98
C SER A 197 -15.22 -6.09 10.61
N PHE A 198 -14.09 -5.59 11.10
CA PHE A 198 -12.88 -6.38 11.19
C PHE A 198 -13.04 -7.49 12.25
N PRO A 199 -12.33 -8.62 12.12
CA PRO A 199 -12.25 -9.62 13.16
C PRO A 199 -11.83 -9.01 14.50
N SER A 200 -12.31 -9.59 15.63
CA SER A 200 -11.93 -9.11 16.97
C SER A 200 -10.43 -9.29 17.21
N ASP A 201 -9.95 -10.46 16.89
CA ASP A 201 -8.57 -10.87 17.11
C ASP A 201 -7.93 -11.19 15.77
N TYR A 202 -6.88 -10.47 15.42
CA TYR A 202 -6.15 -10.70 14.19
C TYR A 202 -4.71 -10.18 14.27
N LEU A 203 -3.90 -10.72 13.40
CA LEU A 203 -2.60 -10.20 13.01
C LEU A 203 -2.65 -9.96 11.52
N TRP A 204 -2.22 -8.78 11.09
CA TRP A 204 -1.95 -8.48 9.70
C TRP A 204 -0.56 -7.89 9.55
N THR A 205 0.14 -8.25 8.49
CA THR A 205 1.43 -7.66 8.15
C THR A 205 1.66 -7.66 6.66
N GLN A 206 2.33 -6.60 6.20
CA GLN A 206 2.72 -6.41 4.81
C GLN A 206 4.15 -5.87 4.75
N CYS A 207 4.94 -6.36 3.79
CA CYS A 207 6.31 -5.88 3.58
C CYS A 207 6.66 -5.85 2.10
N LEU A 208 7.28 -4.74 1.68
CA LEU A 208 7.95 -4.59 0.39
C LEU A 208 9.46 -4.67 0.65
N PHE A 209 10.16 -5.56 -0.03
CA PHE A 209 11.60 -5.75 0.11
C PHE A 209 12.26 -5.97 -1.26
N GLU A 210 13.56 -5.84 -1.34
CA GLU A 210 14.28 -6.07 -2.58
C GLU A 210 14.02 -7.48 -3.11
N GLY A 211 13.64 -7.58 -4.39
CA GLY A 211 13.31 -8.84 -5.03
C GLY A 211 11.98 -9.46 -4.63
N GLY A 212 11.15 -8.80 -3.77
CA GLY A 212 9.89 -9.41 -3.37
C GLY A 212 8.91 -8.53 -2.62
N SER A 213 7.83 -9.19 -2.18
CA SER A 213 6.82 -8.63 -1.30
C SER A 213 6.10 -9.75 -0.56
N LEU A 214 5.55 -9.45 0.59
CA LEU A 214 4.70 -10.38 1.32
C LEU A 214 3.51 -9.66 1.97
N MET A 215 2.43 -10.42 2.15
CA MET A 215 1.36 -10.11 3.08
C MET A 215 0.97 -11.38 3.84
N LEU A 216 0.55 -11.24 5.08
CA LEU A 216 0.01 -12.30 5.90
C LEU A 216 -1.08 -11.74 6.79
N ALA A 217 -2.23 -12.40 6.82
CA ALA A 217 -3.26 -12.17 7.82
C ALA A 217 -3.65 -13.49 8.48
N ALA A 218 -3.76 -13.46 9.81
CA ALA A 218 -4.31 -14.54 10.62
C ALA A 218 -5.38 -13.94 11.53
N ALA A 219 -6.60 -14.42 11.43
CA ALA A 219 -7.74 -13.80 12.08
C ALA A 219 -8.70 -14.82 12.66
N GLN A 220 -9.35 -14.49 13.78
CA GLN A 220 -10.45 -15.25 14.34
C GLN A 220 -11.72 -14.99 13.54
N VAL A 221 -12.21 -15.98 12.82
CA VAL A 221 -13.40 -15.88 11.96
C VAL A 221 -14.56 -16.60 12.62
N PRO A 222 -15.66 -15.89 12.97
CA PRO A 222 -16.83 -16.54 13.55
C PRO A 222 -17.58 -17.38 12.49
N LEU A 223 -17.99 -18.58 12.89
CA LEU A 223 -18.85 -19.49 12.12
C LEU A 223 -20.03 -19.94 12.98
N GLY A 224 -21.08 -19.12 13.06
CA GLY A 224 -22.19 -19.38 13.98
C GLY A 224 -21.71 -19.42 15.45
N PRO A 225 -21.97 -20.53 16.19
CA PRO A 225 -21.53 -20.66 17.59
C PRO A 225 -20.04 -21.02 17.72
N ALA A 226 -19.37 -21.41 16.64
CA ALA A 226 -17.96 -21.73 16.60
C ALA A 226 -17.14 -20.59 15.97
N ALA A 227 -15.83 -20.66 16.12
CA ALA A 227 -14.91 -19.79 15.42
C ALA A 227 -13.70 -20.61 14.99
N PHE A 228 -13.10 -20.22 13.86
CA PHE A 228 -11.83 -20.81 13.41
C PHE A 228 -10.81 -19.72 13.14
N ARG A 229 -9.55 -20.07 13.23
CA ARG A 229 -8.48 -19.14 12.89
C ARG A 229 -8.16 -19.26 11.41
N GLY A 230 -8.67 -18.28 10.63
CA GLY A 230 -8.40 -18.16 9.21
C GLY A 230 -6.99 -17.65 8.96
N VAL A 231 -6.37 -18.13 7.88
CA VAL A 231 -5.04 -17.70 7.42
C VAL A 231 -5.12 -17.40 5.93
N ILE A 232 -4.56 -16.26 5.55
CA ILE A 232 -4.22 -15.90 4.18
C ILE A 232 -2.82 -15.31 4.17
N ALA A 233 -1.93 -15.87 3.35
CA ALA A 233 -0.59 -15.33 3.20
C ALA A 233 -0.09 -15.51 1.76
N LEU A 234 0.59 -14.50 1.27
CA LEU A 234 1.27 -14.49 -0.02
C LEU A 234 2.70 -14.00 0.18
N VAL A 235 3.64 -14.72 -0.40
CA VAL A 235 5.04 -14.31 -0.46
C VAL A 235 5.48 -14.39 -1.91
N ARG A 236 5.94 -13.27 -2.47
CA ARG A 236 6.56 -13.19 -3.79
C ARG A 236 8.07 -13.05 -3.66
N LEU A 237 8.78 -13.91 -4.38
CA LEU A 237 10.24 -13.89 -4.50
C LEU A 237 10.56 -13.95 -6.00
N GLY A 238 10.92 -12.82 -6.59
CA GLY A 238 10.98 -12.66 -8.03
C GLY A 238 9.63 -12.97 -8.68
N GLU A 239 9.64 -13.85 -9.67
CA GLU A 239 8.43 -14.29 -10.39
C GLU A 239 7.63 -15.36 -9.64
N LYS A 240 8.15 -15.89 -8.55
CA LYS A 240 7.53 -16.99 -7.83
C LYS A 240 6.63 -16.51 -6.71
N GLU A 241 5.39 -17.02 -6.71
CA GLU A 241 4.41 -16.76 -5.67
C GLU A 241 4.19 -17.99 -4.80
N TRP A 242 4.23 -17.79 -3.48
CA TRP A 242 3.94 -18.78 -2.47
C TRP A 242 2.66 -18.38 -1.74
N ARG A 243 1.66 -19.26 -1.74
CA ARG A 243 0.40 -19.03 -1.06
C ARG A 243 0.24 -20.01 0.09
N LEU A 244 -0.02 -19.49 1.30
CA LEU A 244 -0.45 -20.27 2.45
C LEU A 244 -1.85 -19.77 2.83
N ALA A 245 -2.84 -20.67 2.78
CA ALA A 245 -4.21 -20.28 3.03
C ALA A 245 -4.99 -21.43 3.69
N SER A 246 -6.00 -21.10 4.47
CA SER A 246 -6.79 -22.09 5.22
C SER A 246 -7.47 -23.10 4.30
N ASP A 247 -7.92 -22.69 3.10
CA ASP A 247 -8.47 -23.57 2.08
C ASP A 247 -7.46 -24.57 1.50
N LEU A 248 -6.17 -24.28 1.63
CA LEU A 248 -5.07 -25.17 1.25
C LEU A 248 -4.46 -25.91 2.45
N GLY A 249 -5.14 -25.90 3.61
CA GLY A 249 -4.70 -26.57 4.82
C GLY A 249 -3.71 -25.79 5.67
N ALA A 250 -3.51 -24.50 5.42
CA ALA A 250 -2.67 -23.66 6.29
C ALA A 250 -3.27 -23.52 7.69
N ARG A 251 -2.43 -23.61 8.72
CA ARG A 251 -2.83 -23.48 10.12
C ARG A 251 -1.81 -22.64 10.89
N VAL A 252 -2.30 -21.84 11.82
CA VAL A 252 -1.45 -21.16 12.82
C VAL A 252 -0.94 -22.19 13.81
N THR A 253 0.38 -22.34 13.93
CA THR A 253 1.04 -23.27 14.86
C THR A 253 1.66 -22.58 16.07
N ALA A 254 1.93 -21.27 15.96
CA ALA A 254 2.34 -20.44 17.09
C ALA A 254 1.80 -19.02 16.90
N LEU A 255 1.38 -18.39 17.98
CA LEU A 255 0.86 -17.01 18.01
C LEU A 255 1.14 -16.43 19.39
N GLY A 256 1.77 -15.27 19.43
CA GLY A 256 2.11 -14.57 20.67
C GLY A 256 3.35 -13.72 20.54
N GLY A 257 3.56 -12.83 21.50
CA GLY A 257 4.74 -11.96 21.52
C GLY A 257 4.90 -11.08 20.27
N GLY A 258 3.79 -10.64 19.66
CA GLY A 258 3.82 -9.84 18.44
C GLY A 258 4.16 -10.62 17.17
N GLY A 259 4.00 -11.94 17.18
CA GLY A 259 4.34 -12.78 16.03
C GLY A 259 3.39 -13.95 15.79
N VAL A 260 3.53 -14.56 14.62
CA VAL A 260 2.77 -15.72 14.18
C VAL A 260 3.66 -16.69 13.41
N THR A 261 3.39 -17.99 13.55
CA THR A 261 3.94 -19.03 12.67
C THR A 261 2.78 -19.80 12.02
N VAL A 262 2.84 -19.94 10.70
CA VAL A 262 1.87 -20.64 9.87
C VAL A 262 2.54 -21.80 9.17
N ARG A 263 1.89 -22.97 9.15
CA ARG A 263 2.34 -24.16 8.42
C ARG A 263 1.27 -24.63 7.43
N GLN A 264 1.74 -25.08 6.26
CA GLN A 264 0.95 -25.70 5.22
C GLN A 264 1.77 -26.79 4.51
N GLY A 265 1.52 -28.06 4.83
CA GLY A 265 2.39 -29.15 4.38
C GLY A 265 3.83 -28.93 4.84
N ASP A 266 4.76 -28.90 3.88
CA ASP A 266 6.19 -28.64 4.11
C ASP A 266 6.58 -27.15 4.15
N LEU A 267 5.62 -26.24 3.88
CA LEU A 267 5.83 -24.80 4.00
C LEU A 267 5.65 -24.32 5.44
N CYS A 268 6.54 -23.44 5.88
CA CYS A 268 6.43 -22.76 7.17
C CYS A 268 6.80 -21.29 7.00
N LEU A 269 5.87 -20.39 7.33
CA LEU A 269 6.05 -18.95 7.33
C LEU A 269 5.95 -18.42 8.75
N SER A 270 6.94 -17.71 9.22
CA SER A 270 6.89 -16.93 10.46
C SER A 270 7.01 -15.43 10.16
N ALA A 271 6.27 -14.62 10.92
CA ALA A 271 6.33 -13.17 10.92
C ALA A 271 6.34 -12.69 12.37
N ARG A 272 7.20 -11.72 12.68
CA ARG A 272 7.33 -11.16 14.03
C ARG A 272 7.62 -9.66 13.95
N ARG A 273 6.85 -8.86 14.64
CA ARG A 273 7.14 -7.45 14.87
C ARG A 273 8.29 -7.32 15.87
N LEU A 274 9.28 -6.49 15.55
CA LEU A 274 10.43 -6.21 16.42
C LEU A 274 10.32 -4.84 17.10
N GLY A 275 9.40 -3.98 16.62
CA GLY A 275 9.14 -2.65 17.16
C GLY A 275 8.04 -2.63 18.23
N GLY A 276 7.83 -1.44 18.79
CA GLY A 276 6.77 -1.16 19.77
C GLY A 276 5.34 -1.26 19.21
N PRO A 277 4.33 -1.00 20.04
CA PRO A 277 2.93 -0.98 19.61
C PRO A 277 2.70 0.12 18.57
N GLY A 278 1.81 -0.16 17.61
CA GLY A 278 1.44 0.77 16.55
C GLY A 278 0.66 1.99 17.03
N ARG A 279 0.34 2.85 16.08
CA ARG A 279 -0.49 4.05 16.31
C ARG A 279 -1.96 3.71 16.22
N ALA A 280 -2.76 4.45 16.96
CA ALA A 280 -4.20 4.31 16.93
C ALA A 280 -4.77 4.66 15.55
N LEU A 281 -5.58 3.76 14.99
CA LEU A 281 -6.27 3.89 13.72
C LEU A 281 -7.76 3.57 13.93
N ARG A 282 -8.64 4.24 13.16
CA ARG A 282 -10.06 3.91 13.17
C ARG A 282 -10.33 2.71 12.28
N ALA A 283 -11.02 1.73 12.83
CA ALA A 283 -11.40 0.50 12.15
C ALA A 283 -12.93 0.28 12.22
N PRO A 284 -13.50 -0.47 11.27
CA PRO A 284 -14.93 -0.71 11.24
C PRO A 284 -15.36 -1.70 12.34
N ALA A 285 -16.43 -1.31 13.04
CA ALA A 285 -17.21 -2.15 13.94
C ALA A 285 -18.69 -1.95 13.65
N ALA A 286 -19.42 -3.01 13.38
CA ALA A 286 -20.86 -2.96 13.02
C ALA A 286 -21.19 -1.94 11.90
N GLY A 287 -20.30 -1.75 10.95
CA GLY A 287 -20.46 -0.84 9.81
C GLY A 287 -20.15 0.64 10.08
N VAL A 288 -19.64 0.98 11.25
CA VAL A 288 -19.20 2.33 11.62
C VAL A 288 -17.72 2.33 12.01
N MET A 289 -17.03 3.45 11.82
CA MET A 289 -15.58 3.58 12.09
C MET A 289 -15.30 3.95 13.56
N GLU A 290 -15.71 3.07 14.48
CA GLU A 290 -15.67 3.35 15.93
C GLU A 290 -14.60 2.55 16.68
N ARG A 291 -14.20 1.39 16.17
CA ARG A 291 -13.13 0.60 16.79
C ARG A 291 -11.78 1.28 16.62
N THR A 292 -10.97 1.24 17.65
CA THR A 292 -9.56 1.64 17.56
C THR A 292 -8.70 0.39 17.45
N VAL A 293 -7.87 0.31 16.42
CA VAL A 293 -6.82 -0.70 16.24
C VAL A 293 -5.45 -0.02 16.26
N ARG A 294 -4.38 -0.79 16.37
CA ARG A 294 -3.03 -0.26 16.38
C ARG A 294 -2.24 -0.74 15.17
N GLU A 295 -1.95 0.18 14.26
CA GLU A 295 -1.13 -0.07 13.08
C GLU A 295 0.26 0.54 13.22
N ASN A 296 1.28 -0.22 12.87
CA ASN A 296 2.59 0.28 12.47
C ASN A 296 2.63 0.32 10.96
N LEU A 297 2.63 1.51 10.37
CA LEU A 297 2.82 1.68 8.94
C LEU A 297 4.22 1.24 8.48
N SER A 298 5.22 1.51 9.33
CA SER A 298 6.63 1.25 9.08
C SER A 298 7.29 0.89 10.41
N CYS A 299 7.68 -0.36 10.55
CA CYS A 299 8.37 -0.86 11.74
C CYS A 299 9.33 -1.99 11.40
N PRO A 300 10.34 -2.24 12.24
CA PRO A 300 11.17 -3.42 12.13
C PRO A 300 10.34 -4.70 12.32
N ALA A 301 10.51 -5.65 11.40
CA ALA A 301 9.87 -6.96 11.48
C ALA A 301 10.76 -8.05 10.88
N ALA A 302 10.68 -9.26 11.42
CA ALA A 302 11.39 -10.42 10.92
C ALA A 302 10.43 -11.40 10.25
N TYR A 303 10.85 -11.92 9.11
CA TYR A 303 10.10 -12.89 8.32
C TYR A 303 10.98 -14.06 7.92
N ARG A 304 10.45 -15.27 8.03
CA ARG A 304 11.15 -16.45 7.56
C ARG A 304 10.19 -17.41 6.87
N LEU A 305 10.49 -17.75 5.63
CA LEU A 305 9.77 -18.77 4.85
C LEU A 305 10.70 -19.95 4.60
N THR A 306 10.23 -21.15 4.94
CA THR A 306 10.94 -22.39 4.63
C THR A 306 10.04 -23.36 3.88
N LYS A 307 10.65 -24.26 3.09
CA LYS A 307 10.00 -25.40 2.45
C LYS A 307 10.85 -26.66 2.62
N GLY A 308 10.29 -27.70 3.22
CA GLY A 308 11.01 -28.94 3.52
C GLY A 308 12.29 -28.71 4.33
N GLY A 309 12.30 -27.71 5.23
CA GLY A 309 13.48 -27.30 5.99
C GLY A 309 14.44 -26.34 5.27
N ARG A 310 14.35 -26.22 3.93
CA ARG A 310 15.16 -25.27 3.17
C ARG A 310 14.62 -23.84 3.34
N VAL A 311 15.49 -22.90 3.68
CA VAL A 311 15.18 -21.49 3.77
C VAL A 311 14.97 -20.91 2.37
N LEU A 312 13.81 -20.29 2.15
CA LEU A 312 13.45 -19.56 0.92
C LEU A 312 13.54 -18.04 1.12
N LEU A 313 13.21 -17.56 2.32
CA LEU A 313 13.31 -16.18 2.76
C LEU A 313 13.76 -16.16 4.21
N ASP A 314 14.73 -15.33 4.53
CA ASP A 314 15.11 -14.94 5.89
C ASP A 314 15.40 -13.45 5.84
N LEU A 315 14.47 -12.65 6.37
CA LEU A 315 14.45 -11.21 6.17
C LEU A 315 14.18 -10.50 7.50
N THR A 316 15.02 -9.54 7.83
CA THR A 316 14.68 -8.47 8.76
C THR A 316 14.47 -7.20 7.95
N ALA A 317 13.25 -6.66 7.98
CA ALA A 317 12.86 -5.46 7.27
C ALA A 317 12.62 -4.32 8.26
N GLU A 318 13.02 -3.10 7.90
CA GLU A 318 12.80 -1.89 8.72
C GLU A 318 11.44 -1.22 8.45
N ASN A 319 10.82 -1.52 7.30
CA ASN A 319 9.67 -0.78 6.76
C ASN A 319 8.42 -1.66 6.60
N ALA A 320 8.21 -2.64 7.45
CA ALA A 320 7.03 -3.47 7.42
C ALA A 320 5.81 -2.73 7.99
N SER A 321 4.63 -2.97 7.40
CA SER A 321 3.37 -2.63 8.07
C SER A 321 2.95 -3.80 8.95
N PHE A 322 2.44 -3.50 10.15
CA PHE A 322 2.11 -4.53 11.11
C PHE A 322 0.95 -4.11 12.02
N GLU A 323 -0.09 -4.91 12.08
CA GLU A 323 -1.17 -4.84 13.06
C GLU A 323 -1.16 -6.12 13.90
N TYR A 324 -1.34 -5.98 15.21
CA TYR A 324 -1.41 -7.10 16.13
C TYR A 324 -2.47 -6.81 17.20
N GLU A 325 -3.65 -7.40 17.02
CA GLU A 325 -4.85 -7.22 17.83
C GLU A 325 -5.24 -8.52 18.57
N TYR A 326 -4.25 -9.26 19.04
CA TYR A 326 -4.43 -10.36 19.98
C TYR A 326 -4.11 -9.89 21.39
N PRO A 327 -4.84 -10.39 22.42
CA PRO A 327 -4.59 -10.09 23.82
C PRO A 327 -3.22 -10.59 24.31
#